data_53a22598349711ec0dc0497a00d41498
#
_entry.id   53a22598349711ec0dc0497a00d41498
#
_cell.length_a   1.000
_cell.length_b   1.000
_cell.length_c   1.000
_cell.angle_alpha   90.00
_cell.angle_beta   90.00
_cell.angle_gamma   90.00
#
_symmetry.space_group_name_H-M   'P 1'
#
loop_
_entity.id
_entity.type
_entity.pdbx_description
1 polymer ?
#
loop_
_entity_poly.entity_id
_entity_poly.type
_entity_poly.pdbx_seq_one_letter_code
_entity_poly.pdbx_strand_id
1 'polypeptide(L)'
;MKVKIRKGDRVIVISGKDKGKTGEVIRVIPEKGRVVVHGVNLRIKHQAQTQSRGRTIPAAKVEFEAPIHISNVMLVDPKDGKGTRVRIQRKDGKVIRISARTGTPIDK
;
A
#
# COMPACT_ATOMS: atom_id res chain seq x y z
N MET A 1 9.96 -8.61 11.17
CA MET A 1 9.35 -7.29 11.43
C MET A 1 7.85 -7.40 11.41
N LYS A 2 7.20 -6.95 12.46
CA LYS A 2 5.73 -6.91 12.48
C LYS A 2 5.24 -5.75 11.62
N VAL A 3 4.51 -6.05 10.57
CA VAL A 3 3.91 -5.03 9.71
C VAL A 3 2.49 -4.76 10.19
N LYS A 4 2.22 -3.52 10.59
CA LYS A 4 0.89 -3.11 11.06
C LYS A 4 -0.08 -2.77 9.92
N ILE A 5 0.43 -2.74 8.70
CA ILE A 5 -0.34 -2.48 7.49
C ILE A 5 -0.76 -3.81 6.89
N ARG A 6 -2.01 -3.92 6.47
CA ARG A 6 -2.58 -5.14 5.87
C ARG A 6 -3.16 -4.84 4.50
N LYS A 7 -3.30 -5.88 3.68
CA LYS A 7 -3.99 -5.79 2.40
C LYS A 7 -5.42 -5.26 2.61
N GLY A 8 -5.81 -4.29 1.79
CA GLY A 8 -7.11 -3.63 1.90
C GLY A 8 -7.11 -2.35 2.72
N ASP A 9 -6.01 -2.07 3.42
CA ASP A 9 -5.91 -0.83 4.20
C ASP A 9 -5.77 0.37 3.29
N ARG A 10 -6.33 1.49 3.73
CA ARG A 10 -6.12 2.76 3.06
C ARG A 10 -4.94 3.48 3.70
N VAL A 11 -3.99 3.90 2.88
CA VAL A 11 -2.77 4.55 3.33
C VAL A 11 -2.53 5.85 2.60
N ILE A 12 -1.72 6.72 3.21
CA ILE A 12 -1.25 7.97 2.59
C ILE A 12 0.27 7.93 2.52
N VAL A 13 0.82 8.38 1.41
CA VAL A 13 2.28 8.48 1.22
C VAL A 13 2.78 9.74 1.93
N ILE A 14 3.78 9.57 2.81
CA ILE A 14 4.30 10.66 3.64
C ILE A 14 5.65 11.19 3.18
N SER A 15 6.31 10.51 2.25
CA SER A 15 7.60 10.98 1.71
C SER A 15 7.82 10.48 0.28
N GLY A 16 8.71 11.14 -0.43
CA GLY A 16 9.05 10.82 -1.82
C GLY A 16 8.20 11.59 -2.82
N LYS A 17 8.31 11.20 -4.09
CA LYS A 17 7.64 11.91 -5.20
C LYS A 17 6.11 11.85 -5.14
N ASP A 18 5.56 10.83 -4.49
CA ASP A 18 4.10 10.64 -4.39
C ASP A 18 3.52 11.15 -3.08
N LYS A 19 4.28 11.94 -2.31
CA LYS A 19 3.84 12.49 -1.03
C LYS A 19 2.46 13.14 -1.15
N GLY A 20 1.56 12.75 -0.26
CA GLY A 20 0.19 13.26 -0.23
C GLY A 20 -0.82 12.40 -0.98
N LYS A 21 -0.37 11.43 -1.78
CA LYS A 21 -1.29 10.51 -2.45
C LYS A 21 -1.81 9.46 -1.50
N THR A 22 -3.08 9.11 -1.66
CA THR A 22 -3.72 8.04 -0.89
C THR A 22 -4.08 6.88 -1.81
N GLY A 23 -4.17 5.70 -1.24
CA GLY A 23 -4.56 4.52 -2.01
C GLY A 23 -4.79 3.32 -1.11
N GLU A 24 -5.32 2.26 -1.72
CA GLU A 24 -5.56 0.99 -1.05
C GLU A 24 -4.34 0.08 -1.20
N VAL A 25 -3.96 -0.59 -0.12
CA VAL A 25 -2.89 -1.58 -0.14
C VAL A 25 -3.39 -2.83 -0.85
N ILE A 26 -2.76 -3.18 -1.97
CA ILE A 26 -3.13 -4.35 -2.76
C ILE A 26 -2.25 -5.57 -2.44
N ARG A 27 -1.08 -5.35 -1.87
CA ARG A 27 -0.16 -6.43 -1.49
C ARG A 27 0.79 -5.96 -0.39
N VAL A 28 1.13 -6.86 0.51
CA VAL A 28 2.14 -6.63 1.56
C VAL A 28 3.26 -7.63 1.36
N ILE A 29 4.50 -7.16 1.43
CA ILE A 29 5.71 -7.98 1.33
C ILE A 29 6.49 -7.81 2.64
N PRO A 30 6.11 -8.54 3.71
CA PRO A 30 6.70 -8.33 5.05
C PRO A 30 8.20 -8.60 5.11
N GLU A 31 8.68 -9.60 4.40
CA GLU A 31 10.08 -9.98 4.36
C GLU A 31 10.98 -8.88 3.79
N LYS A 32 10.44 -8.01 2.98
CA LYS A 32 11.17 -6.86 2.42
C LYS A 32 10.80 -5.53 3.06
N GLY A 33 9.82 -5.54 3.98
CA GLY A 33 9.31 -4.32 4.61
C GLY A 33 8.68 -3.37 3.59
N ARG A 34 8.02 -3.89 2.57
CA ARG A 34 7.41 -3.11 1.50
C ARG A 34 5.95 -3.44 1.29
N VAL A 35 5.23 -2.49 0.72
CA VAL A 35 3.82 -2.65 0.36
C VAL A 35 3.60 -2.13 -1.05
N VAL A 36 2.59 -2.68 -1.72
CA VAL A 36 2.14 -2.21 -3.03
C VAL A 36 0.82 -1.49 -2.82
N VAL A 37 0.75 -0.23 -3.25
CA VAL A 37 -0.42 0.62 -3.05
C VAL A 37 -1.00 1.01 -4.41
N HIS A 38 -2.31 0.86 -4.55
CA HIS A 38 -3.00 1.19 -5.80
C HIS A 38 -2.78 2.65 -6.20
N GLY A 39 -2.35 2.87 -7.45
CA GLY A 39 -2.13 4.20 -8.01
C GLY A 39 -0.90 4.94 -7.49
N VAL A 40 -0.06 4.29 -6.67
CA VAL A 40 1.11 4.90 -6.04
C VAL A 40 2.38 4.22 -6.53
N ASN A 41 3.46 5.01 -6.66
CA ASN A 41 4.76 4.54 -7.12
C ASN A 41 4.67 3.83 -8.47
N LEU A 42 3.95 4.44 -9.38
CA LEU A 42 3.75 3.89 -10.71
C LEU A 42 5.05 3.89 -11.52
N ARG A 43 5.32 2.75 -12.14
CA ARG A 43 6.47 2.54 -13.01
C ARG A 43 5.99 2.08 -14.37
N ILE A 44 6.76 2.42 -15.39
CA ILE A 44 6.46 1.97 -16.75
C ILE A 44 7.48 0.90 -17.12
N LYS A 45 6.98 -0.25 -17.53
CA LYS A 45 7.81 -1.34 -18.02
C LYS A 45 7.59 -1.46 -19.52
N HIS A 46 8.71 -1.45 -20.26
CA HIS A 46 8.67 -1.72 -21.68
C HIS A 46 8.77 -3.22 -21.90
N GLN A 47 7.71 -3.81 -22.46
CA GLN A 47 7.74 -5.20 -22.85
C GLN A 47 8.28 -5.32 -24.26
N ALA A 48 9.28 -6.17 -24.43
CA ALA A 48 9.86 -6.42 -25.73
C ALA A 48 8.84 -7.13 -26.64
N GLN A 49 9.01 -6.93 -27.96
CA GLN A 49 8.25 -7.66 -28.96
C GLN A 49 8.51 -9.16 -28.81
N THR A 50 7.45 -9.95 -28.76
CA THR A 50 7.56 -11.41 -28.63
C THR A 50 6.79 -12.10 -29.72
N GLN A 51 7.16 -13.37 -30.01
CA GLN A 51 6.42 -14.23 -30.90
C GLN A 51 5.76 -15.35 -30.12
N SER A 52 4.49 -15.60 -30.39
CA SER A 52 3.76 -16.70 -29.80
C SER A 52 2.88 -17.34 -30.87
N ARG A 53 3.03 -18.64 -31.08
CA ARG A 53 2.26 -19.41 -32.08
C ARG A 53 2.27 -18.80 -33.48
N GLY A 54 3.43 -18.33 -33.94
CA GLY A 54 3.56 -17.70 -35.25
C GLY A 54 3.05 -16.27 -35.35
N ARG A 55 2.57 -15.71 -34.25
CA ARG A 55 2.12 -14.32 -34.17
C ARG A 55 3.16 -13.48 -33.48
N THR A 56 3.38 -12.28 -34.00
CA THR A 56 4.22 -11.28 -33.37
C THR A 56 3.36 -10.42 -32.44
N ILE A 57 3.72 -10.43 -31.14
CA ILE A 57 3.07 -9.55 -30.17
C ILE A 57 3.88 -8.26 -30.11
N PRO A 58 3.30 -7.10 -30.47
CA PRO A 58 4.06 -5.86 -30.48
C PRO A 58 4.54 -5.45 -29.09
N ALA A 59 5.65 -4.71 -29.05
CA ALA A 59 6.15 -4.13 -27.82
C ALA A 59 5.09 -3.19 -27.23
N ALA A 60 4.95 -3.22 -25.92
CA ALA A 60 3.97 -2.40 -25.21
C ALA A 60 4.58 -1.75 -23.98
N LYS A 61 4.02 -0.61 -23.59
CA LYS A 61 4.32 0.02 -22.32
C LYS A 61 3.26 -0.44 -21.32
N VAL A 62 3.69 -0.97 -20.19
CA VAL A 62 2.80 -1.43 -19.12
C VAL A 62 3.07 -0.60 -17.87
N GLU A 63 2.03 0.02 -17.34
CA GLU A 63 2.11 0.67 -16.03
C GLU A 63 1.82 -0.34 -14.94
N PHE A 64 2.59 -0.28 -13.86
CA PHE A 64 2.36 -1.11 -12.69
C PHE A 64 2.80 -0.37 -11.43
N GLU A 65 2.21 -0.74 -10.31
CA GLU A 65 2.58 -0.20 -9.01
C GLU A 65 3.80 -0.95 -8.48
N ALA A 66 4.91 -0.23 -8.29
CA ALA A 66 6.10 -0.81 -7.67
C ALA A 66 5.97 -0.78 -6.15
N PRO A 67 6.59 -1.75 -5.44
CA PRO A 67 6.58 -1.74 -3.98
C PRO A 67 7.22 -0.49 -3.40
N ILE A 68 6.64 0.02 -2.31
CA ILE A 68 7.15 1.17 -1.57
C ILE A 68 7.44 0.75 -0.14
N HIS A 69 8.50 1.30 0.46
CA HIS A 69 8.88 0.96 1.83
C HIS A 69 7.78 1.39 2.81
N ILE A 70 7.49 0.55 3.80
CA ILE A 70 6.41 0.81 4.77
C ILE A 70 6.63 2.09 5.57
N SER A 71 7.88 2.52 5.76
CA SER A 71 8.18 3.78 6.45
C SER A 71 7.73 5.01 5.68
N ASN A 72 7.44 4.87 4.38
CA ASN A 72 7.02 5.96 3.51
C ASN A 72 5.50 6.11 3.43
N VAL A 73 4.76 5.29 4.14
CA VAL A 73 3.29 5.34 4.16
C VAL A 73 2.77 5.31 5.59
N MET A 74 1.58 5.89 5.79
CA MET A 74 0.85 5.81 7.05
C MET A 74 -0.58 5.37 6.78
N LEU A 75 -1.17 4.68 7.75
CA LEU A 75 -2.60 4.38 7.68
C LEU A 75 -3.41 5.67 7.74
N VAL A 76 -4.49 5.69 6.99
CA VAL A 76 -5.42 6.83 7.00
C VAL A 76 -6.43 6.63 8.13
N ASP A 77 -6.60 7.67 8.96
CA ASP A 77 -7.61 7.66 10.00
C ASP A 77 -8.99 7.70 9.35
N PRO A 78 -9.87 6.72 9.64
CA PRO A 78 -11.18 6.69 9.00
C PRO A 78 -12.10 7.85 9.41
N LYS A 79 -11.77 8.55 10.50
CA LYS A 79 -12.59 9.66 10.97
C LYS A 79 -12.28 10.97 10.26
N ASP A 80 -11.00 11.32 10.09
CA ASP A 80 -10.63 12.60 9.50
C ASP A 80 -9.89 12.51 8.16
N GLY A 81 -9.58 11.31 7.70
CA GLY A 81 -8.90 11.10 6.42
C GLY A 81 -7.43 11.47 6.40
N LYS A 82 -6.85 11.74 7.55
CA LYS A 82 -5.42 12.10 7.67
C LYS A 82 -4.58 10.90 8.07
N GLY A 83 -3.28 10.96 7.79
CA GLY A 83 -2.34 9.91 8.19
C GLY A 83 -2.25 9.82 9.71
N THR A 84 -2.20 8.59 10.21
CA THR A 84 -2.12 8.33 11.65
C THR A 84 -1.20 7.17 11.95
N ARG A 85 -0.64 7.19 13.16
CA ARG A 85 0.03 6.02 13.71
C ARG A 85 -1.01 5.05 14.26
N VAL A 86 -0.61 3.81 14.42
CA VAL A 86 -1.49 2.73 14.87
C VAL A 86 -1.09 2.28 16.25
N ARG A 87 -2.06 2.21 17.15
CA ARG A 87 -1.93 1.54 18.43
C ARG A 87 -2.63 0.20 18.37
N ILE A 88 -2.05 -0.78 19.04
CA ILE A 88 -2.66 -2.10 19.16
C ILE A 88 -3.38 -2.16 20.50
N GLN A 89 -4.68 -2.42 20.46
CA GLN A 89 -5.48 -2.64 21.66
C GLN A 89 -6.00 -4.07 21.68
N ARG A 90 -5.89 -4.71 22.85
CA ARG A 90 -6.49 -6.02 23.08
C ARG A 90 -7.79 -5.83 23.83
N LYS A 91 -8.87 -6.33 23.26
CA LYS A 91 -10.19 -6.24 23.85
C LYS A 91 -10.92 -7.56 23.63
N ASP A 92 -11.38 -8.17 24.71
CA ASP A 92 -12.15 -9.43 24.68
C ASP A 92 -11.44 -10.54 23.88
N GLY A 93 -10.12 -10.67 24.07
CA GLY A 93 -9.33 -11.68 23.36
C GLY A 93 -9.00 -11.34 21.92
N LYS A 94 -9.44 -10.21 21.42
CA LYS A 94 -9.19 -9.75 20.05
C LYS A 94 -8.17 -8.62 20.03
N VAL A 95 -7.36 -8.60 18.97
CA VAL A 95 -6.40 -7.54 18.73
C VAL A 95 -7.01 -6.58 17.72
N ILE A 96 -7.13 -5.31 18.10
CA ILE A 96 -7.73 -4.26 17.27
C ILE A 96 -6.69 -3.19 17.03
N ARG A 97 -6.61 -2.73 15.78
CA ARG A 97 -5.78 -1.56 15.41
C ARG A 97 -6.60 -0.30 15.62
N ILE A 98 -6.04 0.65 16.35
CA ILE A 98 -6.69 1.92 16.69
C ILE A 98 -5.84 3.07 16.20
N SER A 99 -6.49 4.12 15.67
CA SER A 99 -5.81 5.35 15.31
C SER A 99 -5.26 6.03 16.58
N ALA A 100 -3.96 6.30 16.59
CA ALA A 100 -3.34 7.03 17.71
C ALA A 100 -3.77 8.50 17.74
N ARG A 101 -4.27 9.00 16.62
CA ARG A 101 -4.67 10.40 16.47
C ARG A 101 -6.05 10.68 17.07
N THR A 102 -7.04 9.88 16.76
CA THR A 102 -8.43 10.10 17.17
C THR A 102 -8.98 9.02 18.10
N GLY A 103 -8.26 7.93 18.28
CA GLY A 103 -8.75 6.78 19.05
C GLY A 103 -9.79 5.94 18.33
N THR A 104 -10.04 6.21 17.04
CA THR A 104 -11.04 5.51 16.25
C THR A 104 -10.50 4.13 15.83
N PRO A 105 -11.29 3.05 16.00
CA PRO A 105 -10.86 1.74 15.52
C PRO A 105 -10.68 1.73 14.01
N ILE A 106 -9.54 1.20 13.55
CA ILE A 106 -9.26 1.00 12.11
C ILE A 106 -9.88 -0.32 11.67
N ASP A 107 -9.78 -1.33 12.52
CA ASP A 107 -10.44 -2.61 12.30
C ASP A 107 -11.86 -2.56 12.84
N LYS A 108 -12.78 -3.10 12.06
CA LYS A 108 -14.17 -3.23 12.50
C LYS A 108 -14.38 -4.51 13.29
#